data_fdd258ed209da5f7b27d7c930577aa0f
#
_entry.id   fdd258ed209da5f7b27d7c930577aa0f
#
_cell.length_a   1.000
_cell.length_b   1.000
_cell.length_c   1.000
_cell.angle_alpha   90.00
_cell.angle_beta   90.00
_cell.angle_gamma   90.00
#
_symmetry.space_group_name_H-M   'P 1'
#
loop_
_entity.id
_entity.type
_entity.pdbx_description
1 polymer ?
#
loop_
_entity_poly.entity_id
_entity_poly.type
_entity_poly.pdbx_seq_one_letter_code
_entity_poly.pdbx_strand_id
1 'polypeptide(L)'
;MVHIEGLDKLLHTHPFFDGMSEAMLETLAGCAANEVYQAGDMIFREGGDADKFYVLRQGTVAVEVAAPPRGKVQLQTLHEDDVLGWSWLVPPYRWTFDARAVTQSRLISLDAVCLRGKLDGDHELAYHLLRRFVGVMAERLHASRLQMMDVYAGPGPGREEL
;
A
#
# COMPACT_ATOMS: atom_id res chain seq x y z
N MET A 1 28.12 2.74 -0.26
CA MET A 1 26.80 3.40 -0.39
C MET A 1 26.45 3.36 -1.87
N VAL A 2 25.61 2.44 -2.26
CA VAL A 2 25.16 2.37 -3.65
C VAL A 2 24.17 3.52 -3.82
N HIS A 3 24.60 4.62 -4.40
CA HIS A 3 23.72 5.64 -4.93
C HIS A 3 22.95 4.98 -6.07
N ILE A 4 21.71 4.57 -5.81
CA ILE A 4 20.83 4.11 -6.87
C ILE A 4 20.37 5.37 -7.60
N GLU A 5 21.16 5.77 -8.59
CA GLU A 5 20.75 6.82 -9.52
C GLU A 5 19.41 6.42 -10.13
N GLY A 6 18.37 7.16 -9.82
CA GLY A 6 17.07 6.99 -10.44
C GLY A 6 15.90 6.71 -9.50
N LEU A 7 16.08 6.51 -8.17
CA LEU A 7 14.95 6.35 -7.24
C LEU A 7 14.10 7.61 -7.17
N ASP A 8 14.72 8.78 -7.14
CA ASP A 8 14.04 10.07 -7.20
C ASP A 8 13.21 10.21 -8.49
N LYS A 9 13.77 9.80 -9.63
CA LYS A 9 13.05 9.78 -10.91
C LYS A 9 11.90 8.79 -10.92
N LEU A 10 12.09 7.61 -10.33
CA LEU A 10 11.03 6.61 -10.21
C LEU A 10 9.89 7.09 -9.32
N LEU A 11 10.18 7.75 -8.22
CA LEU A 11 9.18 8.38 -7.37
C LEU A 11 8.42 9.48 -8.11
N HIS A 12 9.13 10.26 -8.91
CA HIS A 12 8.53 11.35 -9.71
C HIS A 12 7.51 10.83 -10.74
N THR A 13 7.70 9.63 -11.26
CA THR A 13 6.78 9.03 -12.24
C THR A 13 5.57 8.34 -11.62
N HIS A 14 5.60 8.03 -10.33
CA HIS A 14 4.50 7.34 -9.65
C HIS A 14 3.39 8.33 -9.25
N PRO A 15 2.12 8.05 -9.60
CA PRO A 15 1.00 8.99 -9.38
C PRO A 15 0.80 9.40 -7.93
N PHE A 16 1.14 8.54 -6.97
CA PHE A 16 1.04 8.83 -5.54
C PHE A 16 1.82 10.08 -5.13
N PHE A 17 2.92 10.37 -5.82
CA PHE A 17 3.81 11.49 -5.52
C PHE A 17 3.57 12.73 -6.41
N ASP A 18 2.52 12.72 -7.22
CA ASP A 18 2.21 13.85 -8.10
C ASP A 18 2.06 15.15 -7.32
N GLY A 19 2.67 16.21 -7.83
CA GLY A 19 2.63 17.54 -7.22
C GLY A 19 3.60 17.76 -6.07
N MET A 20 4.41 16.77 -5.69
CA MET A 20 5.51 16.95 -4.74
C MET A 20 6.70 17.61 -5.41
N SER A 21 7.38 18.50 -4.67
CA SER A 21 8.59 19.17 -5.16
C SER A 21 9.76 18.19 -5.32
N GLU A 22 10.75 18.56 -6.14
CA GLU A 22 11.97 17.75 -6.28
C GLU A 22 12.69 17.58 -4.94
N ALA A 23 12.73 18.59 -4.09
CA ALA A 23 13.35 18.51 -2.77
C ALA A 23 12.62 17.50 -1.86
N MET A 24 11.30 17.44 -1.90
CA MET A 24 10.50 16.44 -1.19
C MET A 24 10.79 15.02 -1.70
N LEU A 25 10.83 14.84 -3.01
CA LEU A 25 11.12 13.54 -3.63
C LEU A 25 12.54 13.05 -3.34
N GLU A 26 13.52 13.93 -3.32
CA GLU A 26 14.89 13.60 -2.91
C GLU A 26 14.93 13.12 -1.45
N THR A 27 14.21 13.81 -0.57
CA THR A 27 14.10 13.40 0.84
C THR A 27 13.49 12.02 0.98
N LEU A 28 12.40 11.74 0.26
CA LEU A 28 11.76 10.42 0.25
C LEU A 28 12.67 9.35 -0.36
N ALA A 29 13.37 9.67 -1.43
CA ALA A 29 14.31 8.76 -2.09
C ALA A 29 15.44 8.31 -1.15
N GLY A 30 15.83 9.14 -0.20
CA GLY A 30 16.80 8.78 0.83
C GLY A 30 16.33 7.66 1.78
N CYS A 31 15.03 7.40 1.86
CA CYS A 31 14.43 6.31 2.63
C CYS A 31 13.94 5.14 1.74
N ALA A 32 14.13 5.22 0.44
CA ALA A 32 13.53 4.30 -0.54
C ALA A 32 14.50 3.22 -1.00
N ALA A 33 13.94 2.08 -1.38
CA ALA A 33 14.65 0.98 -2.02
C ALA A 33 13.78 0.28 -3.06
N ASN A 34 14.41 -0.26 -4.11
CA ASN A 34 13.73 -1.14 -5.04
C ASN A 34 13.63 -2.55 -4.46
N GLU A 35 12.46 -3.16 -4.58
CA GLU A 35 12.22 -4.54 -4.19
C GLU A 35 11.51 -5.29 -5.30
N VAL A 36 11.89 -6.56 -5.49
CA VAL A 36 11.27 -7.48 -6.45
C VAL A 36 10.79 -8.71 -5.70
N TYR A 37 9.52 -9.06 -5.92
CA TYR A 37 8.91 -10.26 -5.37
C TYR A 37 8.47 -11.18 -6.50
N GLN A 38 8.73 -12.47 -6.36
CA GLN A 38 8.25 -13.47 -7.29
C GLN A 38 6.79 -13.82 -6.98
N ALA A 39 6.09 -14.39 -7.97
CA ALA A 39 4.72 -14.88 -7.76
C ALA A 39 4.67 -15.84 -6.57
N GLY A 40 3.76 -15.59 -5.63
CA GLY A 40 3.58 -16.36 -4.40
C GLY A 40 4.38 -15.88 -3.19
N ASP A 41 5.34 -14.97 -3.37
CA ASP A 41 6.11 -14.43 -2.25
C ASP A 41 5.24 -13.57 -1.33
N MET A 42 5.48 -13.71 -0.03
CA MET A 42 4.88 -12.83 0.98
C MET A 42 5.68 -11.53 1.09
N ILE A 43 4.99 -10.41 0.95
CA ILE A 43 5.59 -9.08 1.14
C ILE A 43 5.62 -8.74 2.62
N PHE A 44 4.51 -8.96 3.31
CA PHE A 44 4.43 -8.91 4.76
C PHE A 44 3.28 -9.80 5.28
N ARG A 45 3.29 -10.06 6.58
CA ARG A 45 2.28 -10.88 7.27
C ARG A 45 1.58 -10.09 8.36
N GLU A 46 0.30 -10.40 8.58
CA GLU A 46 -0.47 -9.90 9.71
C GLU A 46 0.29 -10.10 11.03
N GLY A 47 0.31 -9.08 11.88
CA GLY A 47 1.00 -9.09 13.17
C GLY A 47 2.49 -8.76 13.10
N GLY A 48 3.09 -8.73 11.93
CA GLY A 48 4.47 -8.30 11.74
C GLY A 48 4.65 -6.79 11.92
N ASP A 49 5.89 -6.35 12.09
CA ASP A 49 6.22 -4.92 12.22
C ASP A 49 5.94 -4.17 10.92
N ALA A 50 5.14 -3.11 11.00
CA ALA A 50 4.90 -2.22 9.88
C ALA A 50 6.02 -1.17 9.80
N ASP A 51 7.15 -1.59 9.28
CA ASP A 51 8.39 -0.82 9.19
C ASP A 51 8.67 -0.23 7.81
N LYS A 52 7.75 -0.44 6.87
CA LYS A 52 7.81 0.11 5.51
C LYS A 52 6.41 0.41 5.00
N PHE A 53 6.35 1.26 3.98
CA PHE A 53 5.23 1.21 3.04
C PHE A 53 5.78 1.03 1.61
N TYR A 54 4.90 0.67 0.69
CA TYR A 54 5.30 0.33 -0.65
C TYR A 54 4.45 1.04 -1.68
N VAL A 55 5.05 1.39 -2.80
CA VAL A 55 4.33 1.80 -4.00
C VAL A 55 4.56 0.76 -5.08
N LEU A 56 3.48 0.29 -5.68
CA LEU A 56 3.53 -0.77 -6.70
C LEU A 56 3.84 -0.16 -8.06
N ARG A 57 4.94 -0.59 -8.66
CA ARG A 57 5.36 -0.13 -9.98
C ARG A 57 4.88 -1.05 -11.09
N GLN A 58 4.87 -2.35 -10.82
CA GLN A 58 4.49 -3.37 -11.77
C GLN A 58 4.06 -4.63 -11.04
N GLY A 59 3.07 -5.32 -11.58
CA GLY A 59 2.59 -6.58 -11.03
C GLY A 59 1.26 -6.45 -10.30
N THR A 60 0.92 -7.48 -9.56
CA THR A 60 -0.36 -7.62 -8.83
C THR A 60 -0.11 -8.17 -7.44
N VAL A 61 -0.69 -7.53 -6.44
CA VAL A 61 -0.57 -7.90 -5.03
C VAL A 61 -1.95 -8.17 -4.43
N ALA A 62 -2.10 -9.30 -3.76
CA ALA A 62 -3.31 -9.63 -3.00
C ALA A 62 -3.14 -9.23 -1.54
N VAL A 63 -4.12 -8.50 -1.02
CA VAL A 63 -4.27 -8.20 0.41
C VAL A 63 -5.28 -9.18 0.99
N GLU A 64 -4.85 -9.95 1.98
CA GLU A 64 -5.58 -11.10 2.49
C GLU A 64 -5.67 -11.06 4.02
N VAL A 65 -6.70 -11.69 4.57
CA VAL A 65 -6.85 -11.90 6.02
C VAL A 65 -7.23 -13.35 6.30
N ALA A 66 -6.71 -13.87 7.40
CA ALA A 66 -7.15 -15.20 7.88
C ALA A 66 -8.57 -15.10 8.45
N ALA A 67 -9.47 -15.92 7.96
CA ALA A 67 -10.87 -15.95 8.36
C ALA A 67 -11.34 -17.40 8.61
N PRO A 68 -10.86 -18.08 9.69
CA PRO A 68 -11.28 -19.43 10.01
C PRO A 68 -12.81 -19.54 10.15
N PRO A 69 -13.44 -20.61 9.68
CA PRO A 69 -12.87 -21.82 9.06
C PRO A 69 -12.60 -21.70 7.54
N ARG A 70 -12.83 -20.54 6.92
CA ARG A 70 -12.74 -20.33 5.47
C ARG A 70 -11.29 -20.23 4.92
N GLY A 71 -10.27 -20.26 5.79
CA GLY A 71 -8.89 -20.03 5.40
C GLY A 71 -8.61 -18.54 5.19
N LYS A 72 -7.88 -18.21 4.13
CA LYS A 72 -7.57 -16.81 3.78
C LYS A 72 -8.65 -16.22 2.88
N VAL A 73 -9.10 -15.03 3.22
CA VAL A 73 -10.04 -14.24 2.41
C VAL A 73 -9.28 -13.09 1.78
N GLN A 74 -9.37 -12.97 0.47
CA GLN A 74 -8.81 -11.85 -0.26
C GLN A 74 -9.72 -10.63 -0.10
N LEU A 75 -9.19 -9.57 0.50
CA LEU A 75 -9.91 -8.33 0.75
C LEU A 75 -9.79 -7.35 -0.42
N GLN A 76 -8.63 -7.32 -1.04
CA GLN A 76 -8.32 -6.36 -2.10
C GLN A 76 -7.21 -6.90 -3.01
N THR A 77 -7.28 -6.51 -4.26
CA THR A 77 -6.18 -6.69 -5.22
C THR A 77 -5.62 -5.33 -5.59
N LEU A 78 -4.31 -5.18 -5.45
CA LEU A 78 -3.58 -3.99 -5.83
C LEU A 78 -2.88 -4.20 -7.17
N HIS A 79 -2.88 -3.16 -7.98
CA HIS A 79 -2.29 -3.12 -9.31
C HIS A 79 -1.22 -2.03 -9.39
N GLU A 80 -0.65 -1.87 -10.57
CA GLU A 80 0.26 -0.77 -10.87
C GLU A 80 -0.34 0.57 -10.42
N ASP A 81 0.50 1.43 -9.88
CA ASP A 81 0.19 2.75 -9.32
C ASP A 81 -0.49 2.74 -7.93
N ASP A 82 -0.83 1.60 -7.39
CA ASP A 82 -1.41 1.50 -6.05
C ASP A 82 -0.35 1.60 -4.93
N VAL A 83 -0.82 2.00 -3.76
CA VAL A 83 -0.03 2.07 -2.53
C VAL A 83 -0.37 0.90 -1.62
N LEU A 84 0.64 0.27 -1.08
CA LEU A 84 0.51 -0.86 -0.16
C LEU A 84 1.02 -0.48 1.22
N GLY A 85 0.14 -0.56 2.21
CA GLY A 85 0.47 -0.40 3.61
C GLY A 85 0.38 1.03 4.14
N TRP A 86 -0.41 1.21 5.19
CA TRP A 86 -0.53 2.47 5.95
C TRP A 86 -0.38 2.27 7.46
N SER A 87 -0.22 1.02 7.91
CA SER A 87 -0.06 0.69 9.34
C SER A 87 1.20 1.28 9.97
N TRP A 88 2.18 1.64 9.18
CA TRP A 88 3.39 2.34 9.63
C TRP A 88 3.13 3.74 10.22
N LEU A 89 1.96 4.32 9.92
CA LEU A 89 1.54 5.64 10.42
C LEU A 89 0.80 5.57 11.76
N VAL A 90 0.25 4.42 12.10
CA VAL A 90 -0.68 4.27 13.22
C VAL A 90 -0.13 3.29 14.25
N PRO A 91 0.08 3.73 15.52
CA PRO A 91 0.45 2.80 16.59
C PRO A 91 -0.59 1.67 16.74
N PRO A 92 -0.18 0.44 17.01
CA PRO A 92 1.14 -0.06 17.42
C PRO A 92 2.11 -0.40 16.26
N TYR A 93 1.91 0.11 15.06
CA TYR A 93 2.74 -0.11 13.88
C TYR A 93 2.90 -1.60 13.55
N ARG A 94 1.78 -2.29 13.47
CA ARG A 94 1.67 -3.71 13.12
C ARG A 94 0.78 -3.89 11.90
N TRP A 95 1.18 -4.79 11.01
CA TRP A 95 0.35 -5.15 9.87
C TRP A 95 -0.96 -5.79 10.32
N THR A 96 -2.06 -5.34 9.74
CA THR A 96 -3.41 -5.87 10.03
C THR A 96 -3.86 -6.91 8.98
N PHE A 97 -3.10 -7.08 7.92
CA PHE A 97 -3.37 -8.01 6.82
C PHE A 97 -2.08 -8.64 6.33
N ASP A 98 -2.21 -9.72 5.56
CA ASP A 98 -1.14 -10.27 4.74
C ASP A 98 -1.10 -9.58 3.38
N ALA A 99 0.08 -9.41 2.80
CA ALA A 99 0.24 -9.02 1.40
C ALA A 99 1.11 -10.05 0.68
N ARG A 100 0.59 -10.55 -0.43
CA ARG A 100 1.23 -11.58 -1.25
C ARG A 100 1.31 -11.14 -2.70
N ALA A 101 2.47 -11.32 -3.32
CA ALA A 101 2.62 -11.10 -4.75
C ALA A 101 1.88 -12.21 -5.52
N VAL A 102 0.93 -11.82 -6.34
CA VAL A 102 0.18 -12.76 -7.22
C VAL A 102 0.99 -13.07 -8.46
N THR A 103 1.61 -12.06 -9.03
CA THR A 103 2.55 -12.14 -10.15
C THR A 103 3.90 -11.61 -9.70
N GLN A 104 4.94 -11.77 -10.51
CA GLN A 104 6.19 -11.06 -10.26
C GLN A 104 5.89 -9.57 -10.14
N SER A 105 6.28 -8.99 -9.03
CA SER A 105 5.93 -7.61 -8.69
C SER A 105 7.18 -6.79 -8.37
N ARG A 106 7.20 -5.56 -8.87
CA ARG A 106 8.24 -4.57 -8.60
C ARG A 106 7.65 -3.44 -7.77
N LEU A 107 8.24 -3.23 -6.61
CA LEU A 107 7.79 -2.22 -5.65
C LEU A 107 8.96 -1.28 -5.31
N ILE A 108 8.61 -0.07 -4.91
CA ILE A 108 9.52 0.77 -4.15
C ILE A 108 9.06 0.72 -2.71
N SER A 109 9.94 0.31 -1.81
CA SER A 109 9.70 0.39 -0.37
C SER A 109 10.24 1.70 0.18
N LEU A 110 9.56 2.26 1.17
CA LEU A 110 10.01 3.41 1.93
C LEU A 110 10.12 3.00 3.40
N ASP A 111 11.31 3.16 3.96
CA ASP A 111 11.61 2.82 5.35
C ASP A 111 10.85 3.75 6.30
N ALA A 112 9.99 3.17 7.15
CA ALA A 112 9.12 3.93 8.03
C ALA A 112 9.87 4.63 9.17
N VAL A 113 10.93 4.02 9.69
CA VAL A 113 11.73 4.64 10.76
C VAL A 113 12.47 5.86 10.24
N CYS A 114 13.13 5.72 9.09
CA CYS A 114 13.77 6.81 8.37
C CYS A 114 12.77 7.94 8.08
N LEU A 115 11.62 7.58 7.57
CA LEU A 115 10.61 8.54 7.13
C LEU A 115 9.95 9.28 8.29
N ARG A 116 9.58 8.57 9.38
CA ARG A 116 9.02 9.22 10.58
C ARG A 116 9.97 10.26 11.15
N GLY A 117 11.27 9.96 11.20
CA GLY A 117 12.28 10.92 11.65
C GLY A 117 12.34 12.18 10.77
N LYS A 118 12.20 12.03 9.46
CA LYS A 118 12.16 13.16 8.53
C LYS A 118 10.88 13.97 8.62
N LEU A 119 9.73 13.29 8.82
CA LEU A 119 8.43 13.95 8.96
C LEU A 119 8.33 14.79 10.23
N ASP A 120 8.94 14.35 11.32
CA ASP A 120 8.97 15.09 12.58
C ASP A 120 9.71 16.43 12.44
N GLY A 121 10.71 16.50 11.58
CA GLY A 121 11.49 17.69 11.29
C GLY A 121 11.02 18.53 10.10
N ASP A 122 10.10 18.03 9.29
CA ASP A 122 9.60 18.66 8.07
C ASP A 122 8.08 18.53 7.98
N HIS A 123 7.37 19.49 8.54
CA HIS A 123 5.90 19.46 8.62
C HIS A 123 5.23 19.68 7.27
N GLU A 124 5.88 20.35 6.33
CA GLU A 124 5.33 20.51 4.99
C GLU A 124 5.36 19.19 4.23
N LEU A 125 6.46 18.45 4.29
CA LEU A 125 6.55 17.10 3.75
C LEU A 125 5.52 16.18 4.39
N ALA A 126 5.40 16.23 5.72
CA ALA A 126 4.43 15.46 6.49
C ALA A 126 3.00 15.74 6.02
N TYR A 127 2.64 17.01 5.85
CA TYR A 127 1.31 17.41 5.36
C TYR A 127 1.02 16.83 3.97
N HIS A 128 1.94 16.97 3.03
CA HIS A 128 1.76 16.46 1.67
C HIS A 128 1.64 14.94 1.62
N LEU A 129 2.45 14.23 2.41
CA LEU A 129 2.42 12.78 2.45
C LEU A 129 1.14 12.25 3.13
N LEU A 130 0.78 12.81 4.29
CA LEU A 130 -0.42 12.42 5.02
C LEU A 130 -1.70 12.66 4.23
N ARG A 131 -1.78 13.78 3.52
CA ARG A 131 -2.92 14.10 2.66
C ARG A 131 -3.14 13.03 1.59
N ARG A 132 -2.06 12.51 1.00
CA ARG A 132 -2.15 11.43 0.02
C ARG A 132 -2.60 10.12 0.64
N PHE A 133 -2.09 9.78 1.82
CA PHE A 133 -2.54 8.59 2.55
C PHE A 133 -4.01 8.67 2.96
N VAL A 134 -4.48 9.83 3.39
CA VAL A 134 -5.91 10.04 3.69
C VAL A 134 -6.77 9.73 2.46
N GLY A 135 -6.35 10.16 1.26
CA GLY A 135 -7.04 9.85 0.01
C GLY A 135 -7.10 8.33 -0.26
N VAL A 136 -5.98 7.63 -0.10
CA VAL A 136 -5.92 6.16 -0.25
C VAL A 136 -6.82 5.46 0.76
N MET A 137 -6.78 5.89 2.02
CA MET A 137 -7.62 5.31 3.09
C MET A 137 -9.10 5.55 2.83
N ALA A 138 -9.48 6.73 2.34
CA ALA A 138 -10.85 7.07 2.00
C ALA A 138 -11.38 6.19 0.87
N GLU A 139 -10.60 5.97 -0.18
CA GLU A 139 -10.96 5.07 -1.28
C GLU A 139 -11.16 3.62 -0.80
N ARG A 140 -10.26 3.13 0.04
CA ARG A 140 -10.35 1.77 0.60
C ARG A 140 -11.53 1.59 1.53
N LEU A 141 -11.84 2.61 2.35
CA LEU A 141 -13.00 2.61 3.20
C LEU A 141 -14.30 2.56 2.38
N HIS A 142 -14.36 3.35 1.31
CA HIS A 142 -15.50 3.35 0.39
C HIS A 142 -15.68 1.98 -0.27
N ALA A 143 -14.62 1.40 -0.79
CA ALA A 143 -14.64 0.06 -1.39
C ALA A 143 -15.11 -1.02 -0.39
N SER A 144 -14.63 -0.97 0.85
CA SER A 144 -15.05 -1.89 1.92
C SER A 144 -16.54 -1.75 2.24
N ARG A 145 -17.07 -0.54 2.26
CA ARG A 145 -18.52 -0.29 2.48
C ARG A 145 -19.37 -0.86 1.36
N LEU A 146 -18.93 -0.73 0.11
CA LEU A 146 -19.63 -1.30 -1.05
C LEU A 146 -19.64 -2.84 -0.97
N GLN A 147 -18.54 -3.47 -0.57
CA GLN A 147 -18.48 -4.92 -0.36
C GLN A 147 -19.42 -5.38 0.75
N MET A 148 -19.54 -4.62 1.83
CA MET A 148 -20.50 -4.90 2.90
C MET A 148 -21.95 -4.83 2.41
N MET A 149 -22.27 -3.88 1.55
CA MET A 149 -23.60 -3.76 0.96
C MET A 149 -23.94 -5.00 0.12
N ASP A 150 -23.00 -5.51 -0.66
CA ASP A 150 -23.21 -6.74 -1.45
C ASP A 150 -23.49 -7.95 -0.55
N VAL A 151 -22.82 -8.06 0.60
CA VAL A 151 -23.06 -9.13 1.57
C VAL A 151 -24.47 -9.03 2.21
N TYR A 152 -24.90 -7.82 2.58
CA TYR A 152 -26.19 -7.59 3.23
C TYR A 152 -27.37 -7.56 2.27
N ALA A 153 -27.17 -7.23 0.98
CA ALA A 153 -28.23 -7.21 -0.02
C ALA A 153 -28.76 -8.63 -0.37
N GLY A 154 -28.00 -9.65 -0.03
CA GLY A 154 -28.33 -11.05 -0.38
C GLY A 154 -28.29 -11.32 -1.89
N PRO A 155 -28.52 -12.56 -2.33
CA PRO A 155 -28.75 -12.85 -3.74
C PRO A 155 -30.03 -12.10 -4.15
N GLY A 156 -29.92 -11.25 -5.16
CA GLY A 156 -31.09 -10.55 -5.73
C GLY A 156 -32.19 -11.57 -6.04
N PRO A 157 -33.46 -11.12 -6.08
CA PRO A 157 -34.57 -12.01 -6.40
C PRO A 157 -34.25 -12.70 -7.72
N GLY A 158 -34.22 -14.01 -7.69
CA GLY A 158 -33.94 -14.81 -8.86
C GLY A 158 -34.80 -14.32 -10.00
N ARG A 159 -34.19 -14.08 -11.15
CA ARG A 159 -34.95 -14.03 -12.39
C ARG A 159 -35.64 -15.38 -12.50
N GLU A 160 -36.92 -15.40 -12.22
CA GLU A 160 -37.76 -16.47 -12.72
C GLU A 160 -37.65 -16.42 -14.24
N GLU A 161 -36.96 -17.37 -14.79
CA GLU A 161 -37.03 -17.64 -16.21
C GLU A 161 -38.46 -18.07 -16.52
N LEU A 162 -39.14 -17.24 -17.26
CA LEU A 162 -40.37 -17.60 -17.95
C LEU A 162 -40.03 -18.40 -19.20
#